data_ff41c2a851e83624feaa9d544eeba130
#
_entry.id   ff41c2a851e83624feaa9d544eeba130
#
_cell.length_a   1.000
_cell.length_b   1.000
_cell.length_c   1.000
_cell.angle_alpha   90.00
_cell.angle_beta   90.00
_cell.angle_gamma   90.00
#
_symmetry.space_group_name_H-M   'P 1'
#
loop_
_entity.id
_entity.type
_entity.pdbx_description
1 polymer ?
#
loop_
_entity_poly.entity_id
_entity_poly.type
_entity_poly.pdbx_seq_one_letter_code
_entity_poly.pdbx_strand_id
1 'polypeptide(L)'
;DFTGLNGGGEKYRRVVLTHSKPRQGSFSRMMGPSEIELIVAEDRSPKKIFEGRDWGDRGYIHLCFDINGMDELKELCASKGFPFTVDSANSFDMGEAAGRFSYIEDPDGSLIEFVETHKLPIMKKLGWYKNLKNRDPKKPLPDWMLKAMWYTRVKN
;
A
#
# COMPACT_ATOMS: atom_id res chain seq x y z
N ASP A 1 -20.89 -1.59 16.56
CA ASP A 1 -21.96 -2.60 16.48
C ASP A 1 -22.01 -3.17 15.06
N PHE A 2 -21.80 -4.49 14.96
CA PHE A 2 -21.78 -5.21 13.69
C PHE A 2 -22.99 -6.15 13.52
N THR A 3 -24.02 -5.96 14.33
CA THR A 3 -25.18 -6.88 14.40
C THR A 3 -25.92 -7.07 13.08
N GLY A 4 -25.75 -6.17 12.11
CA GLY A 4 -26.27 -6.32 10.75
C GLY A 4 -25.48 -7.28 9.84
N LEU A 5 -24.34 -7.79 10.30
CA LEU A 5 -23.47 -8.69 9.57
C LEU A 5 -23.57 -10.12 10.12
N ASN A 6 -23.36 -11.11 9.25
CA ASN A 6 -23.23 -12.50 9.69
C ASN A 6 -22.07 -12.64 10.69
N GLY A 7 -22.36 -13.13 11.90
CA GLY A 7 -21.39 -13.20 12.99
C GLY A 7 -21.19 -11.87 13.74
N GLY A 8 -21.89 -10.80 13.38
CA GLY A 8 -21.71 -9.49 13.98
C GLY A 8 -22.09 -9.37 15.45
N GLY A 9 -22.82 -10.34 15.99
CA GLY A 9 -23.15 -10.45 17.42
C GLY A 9 -22.14 -11.23 18.26
N GLU A 10 -21.05 -11.73 17.65
CA GLU A 10 -20.00 -12.46 18.34
C GLU A 10 -19.08 -11.50 19.11
N LYS A 11 -18.25 -12.06 19.98
CA LYS A 11 -17.26 -11.30 20.74
C LYS A 11 -15.99 -11.08 19.91
N TYR A 12 -15.58 -9.83 19.84
CA TYR A 12 -14.41 -9.43 19.08
C TYR A 12 -13.42 -8.61 19.93
N ARG A 13 -12.14 -8.87 19.72
CA ARG A 13 -11.07 -7.97 20.14
C ARG A 13 -10.72 -7.04 18.97
N ARG A 14 -10.71 -5.76 19.24
CA ARG A 14 -10.37 -4.71 18.29
C ARG A 14 -9.03 -4.10 18.62
N VAL A 15 -8.14 -4.00 17.66
CA VAL A 15 -6.86 -3.29 17.75
C VAL A 15 -6.81 -2.25 16.65
N VAL A 16 -6.60 -0.99 17.01
CA VAL A 16 -6.48 0.11 16.05
C VAL A 16 -5.03 0.54 15.97
N LEU A 17 -4.44 0.43 14.78
CA LEU A 17 -3.12 0.92 14.46
C LEU A 17 -3.25 2.32 13.88
N THR A 18 -2.67 3.31 14.54
CA THR A 18 -2.69 4.70 14.09
C THR A 18 -1.30 5.18 13.72
N HIS A 19 -1.23 6.12 12.79
CA HIS A 19 0.04 6.75 12.44
C HIS A 19 0.35 7.90 13.41
N SER A 20 1.30 7.71 14.32
CA SER A 20 1.62 8.64 15.42
C SER A 20 2.43 9.87 15.03
N LYS A 21 2.98 9.90 13.81
CA LYS A 21 3.84 10.99 13.31
C LYS A 21 3.25 11.60 12.04
N PRO A 22 3.56 12.87 11.73
CA PRO A 22 3.20 13.45 10.44
C PRO A 22 3.74 12.59 9.30
N ARG A 23 2.92 12.37 8.27
CA ARG A 23 3.33 11.63 7.09
C ARG A 23 4.45 12.35 6.38
N GLN A 24 5.42 11.57 5.91
CA GLN A 24 6.56 12.03 5.14
C GLN A 24 6.52 11.39 3.74
N GLY A 25 7.30 11.93 2.82
CA GLY A 25 7.40 11.39 1.47
C GLY A 25 6.68 12.22 0.40
N SER A 26 6.87 11.81 -0.83
CA SER A 26 6.45 12.57 -2.01
C SER A 26 4.96 12.88 -2.02
N PHE A 27 4.12 11.97 -1.58
CA PHE A 27 2.65 12.07 -1.61
C PHE A 27 2.03 12.46 -0.26
N SER A 28 2.84 12.74 0.76
CA SER A 28 2.35 12.98 2.13
C SER A 28 1.30 14.08 2.25
N ARG A 29 1.34 15.09 1.38
CA ARG A 29 0.35 16.17 1.33
C ARG A 29 -1.01 15.75 0.77
N MET A 30 -1.07 14.63 0.05
CA MET A 30 -2.31 14.09 -0.50
C MET A 30 -3.00 13.12 0.45
N MET A 31 -2.29 12.66 1.49
CA MET A 31 -2.76 11.61 2.38
C MET A 31 -3.14 12.21 3.73
N GLY A 32 -4.40 12.04 4.08
CA GLY A 32 -4.91 12.36 5.42
C GLY A 32 -4.47 11.34 6.48
N PRO A 33 -4.94 11.52 7.72
CA PRO A 33 -4.79 10.50 8.76
C PRO A 33 -5.41 9.18 8.28
N SER A 34 -4.77 8.08 8.59
CA SER A 34 -5.33 6.75 8.32
C SER A 34 -5.12 5.84 9.51
N GLU A 35 -6.02 4.90 9.63
CA GLU A 35 -6.02 3.87 10.67
C GLU A 35 -6.18 2.51 10.00
N ILE A 36 -5.62 1.49 10.62
CA ILE A 36 -5.86 0.10 10.29
C ILE A 36 -6.51 -0.52 11.50
N GLU A 37 -7.71 -1.05 11.32
CA GLU A 37 -8.44 -1.75 12.36
C GLU A 37 -8.30 -3.25 12.17
N LEU A 38 -7.69 -3.91 13.14
CA LEU A 38 -7.57 -5.36 13.20
C LEU A 38 -8.68 -5.88 14.12
N ILE A 39 -9.51 -6.79 13.60
CA ILE A 39 -10.64 -7.38 14.30
C ILE A 39 -10.39 -8.86 14.44
N VAL A 40 -10.38 -9.36 15.67
CA VAL A 40 -10.14 -10.76 15.99
C VAL A 40 -11.39 -11.34 16.65
N ALA A 41 -11.97 -12.40 16.04
CA ALA A 41 -13.05 -13.17 16.65
C ALA A 41 -12.49 -13.94 17.88
N GLU A 42 -13.16 -13.82 19.03
CA GLU A 42 -12.75 -14.51 20.27
C GLU A 42 -13.57 -15.77 20.55
N ASP A 43 -14.76 -15.86 19.98
CA ASP A 43 -15.72 -16.94 20.28
C ASP A 43 -15.63 -18.11 19.28
N ARG A 44 -14.82 -17.97 18.24
CA ARG A 44 -14.63 -19.00 17.19
C ARG A 44 -13.25 -18.94 16.56
N SER A 45 -12.87 -20.02 15.91
CA SER A 45 -11.72 -20.01 15.00
C SER A 45 -12.09 -19.30 13.69
N PRO A 46 -11.42 -18.20 13.32
CA PRO A 46 -11.67 -17.53 12.05
C PRO A 46 -11.24 -18.42 10.88
N LYS A 47 -11.92 -18.27 9.74
CA LYS A 47 -11.50 -18.89 8.48
C LYS A 47 -10.57 -17.93 7.74
N LYS A 48 -9.54 -18.45 7.11
CA LYS A 48 -8.68 -17.67 6.22
C LYS A 48 -9.46 -17.23 4.99
N ILE A 49 -9.44 -15.92 4.69
CA ILE A 49 -10.23 -15.34 3.59
C ILE A 49 -9.71 -15.84 2.23
N PHE A 50 -8.38 -16.03 2.11
CA PHE A 50 -7.74 -16.41 0.85
C PHE A 50 -7.49 -17.91 0.69
N GLU A 51 -7.92 -18.73 1.64
CA GLU A 51 -7.78 -20.18 1.50
C GLU A 51 -8.60 -20.71 0.31
N GLY A 52 -7.91 -21.32 -0.66
CA GLY A 52 -8.51 -21.86 -1.88
C GLY A 52 -8.97 -20.80 -2.88
N ARG A 53 -8.40 -19.60 -2.84
CA ARG A 53 -8.67 -18.51 -3.78
C ARG A 53 -7.44 -18.17 -4.61
N ASP A 54 -7.66 -17.81 -5.87
CA ASP A 54 -6.63 -17.39 -6.77
C ASP A 54 -6.52 -15.86 -6.88
N TRP A 55 -5.37 -15.38 -7.32
CA TRP A 55 -5.22 -13.99 -7.69
C TRP A 55 -6.21 -13.61 -8.80
N GLY A 56 -6.97 -12.53 -8.55
CA GLY A 56 -8.00 -12.07 -9.49
C GLY A 56 -9.42 -12.51 -9.13
N ASP A 57 -9.60 -13.31 -8.09
CA ASP A 57 -10.92 -13.58 -7.53
C ASP A 57 -11.57 -12.31 -6.98
N ARG A 58 -12.91 -12.31 -6.92
CA ARG A 58 -13.67 -11.12 -6.54
C ARG A 58 -13.45 -10.76 -5.08
N GLY A 59 -13.24 -9.48 -4.81
CA GLY A 59 -13.12 -8.90 -3.48
C GLY A 59 -11.84 -8.07 -3.32
N TYR A 60 -11.62 -7.58 -2.12
CA TYR A 60 -10.34 -6.96 -1.77
C TYR A 60 -9.26 -8.03 -1.68
N ILE A 61 -8.09 -7.75 -2.27
CA ILE A 61 -7.05 -8.76 -2.38
C ILE A 61 -5.82 -8.42 -1.53
N HIS A 62 -5.50 -7.14 -1.37
CA HIS A 62 -4.37 -6.70 -0.56
C HIS A 62 -4.55 -5.31 0.04
N LEU A 63 -3.78 -5.03 1.08
CA LEU A 63 -3.52 -3.70 1.59
C LEU A 63 -2.19 -3.22 0.99
N CYS A 64 -2.16 -2.00 0.44
CA CYS A 64 -0.96 -1.44 -0.20
C CYS A 64 -0.38 -0.28 0.60
N PHE A 65 0.94 -0.25 0.74
CA PHE A 65 1.70 0.86 1.33
C PHE A 65 2.65 1.46 0.29
N ASP A 66 2.59 2.78 0.12
CA ASP A 66 3.63 3.54 -0.58
C ASP A 66 4.80 3.75 0.38
N ILE A 67 5.97 3.29 -0.01
CA ILE A 67 7.17 3.26 0.84
C ILE A 67 8.38 3.87 0.14
N ASN A 68 9.46 4.09 0.89
CA ASN A 68 10.78 4.36 0.37
C ASN A 68 11.78 3.43 1.07
N GLY A 69 12.75 2.91 0.33
CA GLY A 69 13.77 1.99 0.84
C GLY A 69 13.30 0.52 0.76
N MET A 70 12.99 0.07 -0.45
CA MET A 70 12.49 -1.29 -0.68
C MET A 70 13.52 -2.37 -0.31
N ASP A 71 14.82 -2.11 -0.51
CA ASP A 71 15.86 -3.09 -0.16
C ASP A 71 15.98 -3.26 1.35
N GLU A 72 16.00 -2.17 2.10
CA GLU A 72 16.02 -2.20 3.55
C GLU A 72 14.76 -2.86 4.13
N LEU A 73 13.60 -2.60 3.51
CA LEU A 73 12.35 -3.26 3.89
C LEU A 73 12.40 -4.76 3.61
N LYS A 74 12.96 -5.19 2.50
CA LYS A 74 13.14 -6.61 2.15
C LYS A 74 13.95 -7.35 3.22
N GLU A 75 15.08 -6.77 3.62
CA GLU A 75 15.92 -7.33 4.67
C GLU A 75 15.19 -7.38 6.02
N LEU A 76 14.50 -6.29 6.37
CA LEU A 76 13.73 -6.22 7.60
C LEU A 76 12.62 -7.29 7.64
N CYS A 77 11.83 -7.42 6.58
CA CYS A 77 10.76 -8.41 6.49
C CYS A 77 11.31 -9.83 6.61
N ALA A 78 12.39 -10.15 5.90
CA ALA A 78 13.04 -11.45 5.98
C ALA A 78 13.55 -11.75 7.40
N SER A 79 14.16 -10.77 8.07
CA SER A 79 14.65 -10.91 9.45
C SER A 79 13.55 -11.15 10.48
N LYS A 80 12.31 -10.77 10.15
CA LYS A 80 11.11 -10.97 10.98
C LYS A 80 10.35 -12.25 10.63
N GLY A 81 10.80 -13.02 9.64
CA GLY A 81 10.15 -14.24 9.21
C GLY A 81 9.05 -14.05 8.15
N PHE A 82 8.96 -12.85 7.56
CA PHE A 82 8.01 -12.52 6.50
C PHE A 82 8.75 -12.11 5.22
N PRO A 83 9.47 -13.02 4.55
CA PRO A 83 10.21 -12.69 3.34
C PRO A 83 9.25 -12.24 2.22
N PHE A 84 9.76 -11.50 1.26
CA PHE A 84 8.98 -11.15 0.07
C PHE A 84 8.58 -12.43 -0.69
N THR A 85 7.28 -12.57 -0.95
CA THR A 85 6.73 -13.66 -1.77
C THR A 85 6.78 -13.31 -3.26
N VAL A 86 6.68 -12.01 -3.57
CA VAL A 86 6.85 -11.44 -4.91
C VAL A 86 7.74 -10.22 -4.81
N ASP A 87 8.62 -10.04 -5.79
CA ASP A 87 9.48 -8.85 -5.92
C ASP A 87 9.67 -8.56 -7.40
N SER A 88 9.13 -7.43 -7.86
CA SER A 88 9.29 -6.99 -9.26
C SER A 88 10.71 -6.52 -9.58
N ALA A 89 11.59 -6.48 -8.58
CA ALA A 89 12.89 -5.84 -8.67
C ALA A 89 12.78 -4.38 -9.19
N ASN A 90 13.73 -3.94 -10.00
CA ASN A 90 13.72 -2.59 -10.58
C ASN A 90 13.09 -2.53 -11.98
N SER A 91 12.42 -3.61 -12.41
CA SER A 91 11.91 -3.79 -13.78
C SER A 91 10.43 -3.43 -13.94
N PHE A 92 9.76 -2.99 -12.87
CA PHE A 92 8.36 -2.62 -12.96
C PHE A 92 8.20 -1.29 -13.69
N ASP A 93 7.74 -1.39 -14.93
CA ASP A 93 7.43 -0.26 -15.80
C ASP A 93 5.93 -0.27 -16.10
N MET A 94 5.23 0.76 -15.64
CA MET A 94 3.81 0.99 -15.96
C MET A 94 3.67 1.90 -17.18
N GLY A 95 4.65 1.90 -18.08
CA GLY A 95 4.70 2.74 -19.27
C GLY A 95 5.11 4.17 -18.98
N GLU A 96 4.30 4.92 -18.26
CA GLU A 96 4.57 6.34 -17.94
C GLU A 96 5.03 6.57 -16.51
N ALA A 97 4.80 5.62 -15.64
CA ALA A 97 5.34 5.55 -14.31
C ALA A 97 6.34 4.41 -14.21
N ALA A 98 7.27 4.48 -13.30
CA ALA A 98 8.18 3.39 -12.99
C ALA A 98 8.34 3.29 -11.48
N GLY A 99 8.52 2.08 -11.00
CA GLY A 99 8.66 1.81 -9.59
C GLY A 99 9.13 0.40 -9.32
N ARG A 100 8.92 -0.03 -8.12
CA ARG A 100 9.09 -1.40 -7.64
C ARG A 100 7.90 -1.76 -6.78
N PHE A 101 7.41 -2.97 -6.90
CA PHE A 101 6.43 -3.51 -5.96
C PHE A 101 6.89 -4.86 -5.40
N SER A 102 6.40 -5.19 -4.25
CA SER A 102 6.62 -6.46 -3.59
C SER A 102 5.42 -6.84 -2.75
N TYR A 103 5.33 -8.12 -2.42
CA TYR A 103 4.30 -8.65 -1.53
C TYR A 103 4.94 -9.44 -0.39
N ILE A 104 4.30 -9.37 0.77
CA ILE A 104 4.45 -10.32 1.86
C ILE A 104 3.07 -10.91 2.19
N GLU A 105 3.07 -12.00 2.92
CA GLU A 105 1.86 -12.55 3.55
C GLU A 105 1.89 -12.28 5.04
N ASP A 106 0.75 -11.89 5.61
CA ASP A 106 0.60 -11.86 7.06
C ASP A 106 0.43 -13.29 7.61
N PRO A 107 0.39 -13.50 8.94
CA PRO A 107 0.22 -14.85 9.52
C PRO A 107 -1.07 -15.55 9.10
N ASP A 108 -2.08 -14.83 8.64
CA ASP A 108 -3.35 -15.36 8.18
C ASP A 108 -3.37 -15.63 6.66
N GLY A 109 -2.28 -15.31 5.94
CA GLY A 109 -2.14 -15.46 4.51
C GLY A 109 -2.73 -14.30 3.71
N SER A 110 -3.07 -13.17 4.36
CA SER A 110 -3.52 -11.97 3.65
C SER A 110 -2.32 -11.27 3.01
N LEU A 111 -2.51 -10.80 1.77
CA LEU A 111 -1.44 -10.12 1.05
C LEU A 111 -1.28 -8.67 1.50
N ILE A 112 -0.03 -8.27 1.70
CA ILE A 112 0.36 -6.88 1.93
C ILE A 112 1.32 -6.48 0.82
N GLU A 113 0.94 -5.46 0.06
CA GLU A 113 1.75 -4.90 -1.02
C GLU A 113 2.56 -3.71 -0.52
N PHE A 114 3.80 -3.64 -0.98
CA PHE A 114 4.65 -2.45 -0.87
C PHE A 114 4.95 -1.94 -2.28
N VAL A 115 4.77 -0.62 -2.47
CA VAL A 115 5.08 0.06 -3.72
C VAL A 115 6.08 1.17 -3.46
N GLU A 116 7.15 1.21 -4.24
CA GLU A 116 8.10 2.31 -4.25
C GLU A 116 8.07 3.00 -5.61
N THR A 117 7.60 4.24 -5.63
CA THR A 117 7.48 5.00 -6.88
C THR A 117 8.78 5.69 -7.22
N HIS A 118 9.36 5.36 -8.38
CA HIS A 118 10.62 5.92 -8.85
C HIS A 118 10.44 7.08 -9.84
N LYS A 119 9.37 7.08 -10.61
CA LYS A 119 9.08 8.06 -11.65
C LYS A 119 7.58 8.27 -11.76
N LEU A 120 7.16 9.50 -11.91
CA LEU A 120 5.75 9.82 -12.13
C LEU A 120 5.56 10.90 -13.21
N PRO A 121 4.46 10.87 -13.96
CA PRO A 121 4.10 11.91 -14.91
C PRO A 121 3.57 13.14 -14.15
N ILE A 122 4.15 14.31 -14.41
CA ILE A 122 3.63 15.58 -13.89
C ILE A 122 2.71 16.25 -14.93
N MET A 123 3.16 16.30 -16.18
CA MET A 123 2.34 16.76 -17.32
C MET A 123 2.57 15.81 -18.49
N LYS A 124 1.80 14.75 -18.54
CA LYS A 124 1.89 13.68 -19.53
C LYS A 124 1.90 14.20 -20.96
N LYS A 125 0.98 15.12 -21.30
CA LYS A 125 0.83 15.67 -22.66
C LYS A 125 2.08 16.41 -23.15
N LEU A 126 2.94 16.88 -22.23
CA LEU A 126 4.18 17.58 -22.52
C LEU A 126 5.41 16.69 -22.32
N GLY A 127 5.23 15.40 -22.05
CA GLY A 127 6.32 14.48 -21.77
C GLY A 127 7.11 14.82 -20.50
N TRP A 128 6.51 15.57 -19.58
CA TRP A 128 7.21 15.98 -18.37
C TRP A 128 7.00 14.99 -17.25
N TYR A 129 8.11 14.36 -16.84
CA TYR A 129 8.17 13.35 -15.79
C TYR A 129 9.09 13.81 -14.64
N LYS A 130 8.77 13.41 -13.43
CA LYS A 130 9.60 13.62 -12.25
C LYS A 130 10.23 12.30 -11.80
N ASN A 131 11.57 12.28 -11.74
CA ASN A 131 12.29 11.19 -11.10
C ASN A 131 12.32 11.42 -9.58
N LEU A 132 11.99 10.38 -8.80
CA LEU A 132 11.93 10.42 -7.34
C LEU A 132 13.10 9.69 -6.67
N LYS A 133 13.85 8.84 -7.38
CA LYS A 133 14.95 8.03 -6.81
C LYS A 133 16.02 8.86 -6.10
N ASN A 134 16.37 10.02 -6.66
CA ASN A 134 17.45 10.87 -6.16
C ASN A 134 16.92 12.05 -5.31
N ARG A 135 15.71 11.92 -4.81
CA ARG A 135 15.05 12.95 -4.01
C ARG A 135 15.12 12.59 -2.54
N ASP A 136 15.17 13.61 -1.67
CA ASP A 136 14.99 13.37 -0.23
C ASP A 136 13.66 12.64 0.01
N PRO A 137 13.68 11.40 0.50
CA PRO A 137 12.49 10.59 0.64
C PRO A 137 11.47 11.15 1.64
N LYS A 138 11.90 12.05 2.53
CA LYS A 138 11.04 12.67 3.55
C LYS A 138 10.29 13.89 3.06
N LYS A 139 10.75 14.52 1.97
CA LYS A 139 10.15 15.78 1.48
C LYS A 139 8.95 15.54 0.58
N PRO A 140 7.81 16.21 0.85
CA PRO A 140 6.65 16.16 -0.03
C PRO A 140 6.93 16.82 -1.39
N LEU A 141 6.18 16.42 -2.40
CA LEU A 141 6.13 17.16 -3.66
C LEU A 141 5.51 18.54 -3.42
N PRO A 142 5.97 19.58 -4.13
CA PRO A 142 5.34 20.90 -4.06
C PRO A 142 3.86 20.85 -4.50
N ASP A 143 3.03 21.67 -3.87
CA ASP A 143 1.58 21.70 -4.16
C ASP A 143 1.26 21.97 -5.63
N TRP A 144 2.04 22.82 -6.28
CA TRP A 144 1.86 23.12 -7.70
C TRP A 144 2.08 21.89 -8.59
N MET A 145 3.03 20.98 -8.24
CA MET A 145 3.20 19.72 -8.96
C MET A 145 2.01 18.78 -8.75
N LEU A 146 1.53 18.66 -7.52
CA LEU A 146 0.37 17.84 -7.21
C LEU A 146 -0.87 18.36 -7.95
N LYS A 147 -1.04 19.70 -8.02
CA LYS A 147 -2.10 20.34 -8.81
C LYS A 147 -1.95 20.10 -10.32
N ALA A 148 -0.71 20.14 -10.84
CA ALA A 148 -0.44 19.86 -12.25
C ALA A 148 -0.78 18.43 -12.65
N MET A 149 -0.62 17.46 -11.76
CA MET A 149 -1.01 16.07 -12.00
C MET A 149 -2.53 15.92 -12.26
N TRP A 150 -3.36 16.85 -11.82
CA TRP A 150 -4.79 16.84 -12.11
C TRP A 150 -5.09 16.91 -13.63
N TYR A 151 -4.22 17.56 -14.42
CA TYR A 151 -4.37 17.63 -15.88
C TYR A 151 -4.08 16.29 -16.57
N THR A 152 -3.48 15.32 -15.86
CA THR A 152 -3.25 13.97 -16.37
C THR A 152 -4.43 13.03 -16.09
N ARG A 153 -5.46 13.51 -15.40
CA ARG A 153 -6.65 12.74 -15.06
C ARG A 153 -7.33 12.22 -16.33
N VAL A 154 -7.59 10.92 -16.34
CA VAL A 154 -8.43 10.31 -17.36
C VAL A 154 -9.85 10.87 -17.19
N LYS A 155 -10.37 11.47 -18.25
CA LYS A 155 -11.78 11.85 -18.29
C LYS A 155 -12.55 10.62 -18.77
N ASN A 156 -13.40 10.09 -17.93
CA ASN A 156 -14.42 9.11 -18.34
C ASN A 156 -15.48 9.82 -19.18
#